data_cb81b8a3fe648d09cab3c0e9c9aa4f20
#
_entry.id   cb81b8a3fe648d09cab3c0e9c9aa4f20
#
_cell.length_a   1.000
_cell.length_b   1.000
_cell.length_c   1.000
_cell.angle_alpha   90.00
_cell.angle_beta   90.00
_cell.angle_gamma   90.00
#
_symmetry.space_group_name_H-M   'P 1'
#
loop_
_entity.id
_entity.type
_entity.pdbx_description
1 polymer ?
#
loop_
_entity_poly.entity_id
_entity_poly.type
_entity_poly.pdbx_seq_one_letter_code
_entity_poly.pdbx_strand_id
1 'polypeptide(L)'
;MAAALRLNTFLSTLLVVLLLSLTEATYSGITVDLILRDSTESPSYNASHTHYDRLYKAFARSISRANHFRPSLKSKSSIQSNVIANGGEYLMKISLGTPAVEVLGIADTGSDLTWTQCEPCEKCYKQNLPLFDPQQSSTYGNVPCNSSPCKALDTASCGTDKNTCQYGYSYGDQSFTNGDLGVETLTIGSTTSRPVTLPNIVFGCGHNNDGTFSEAGSGIIGLGGGPLSLVSQLNNSIGGKFSYCLVPTENSNVTSKINFGSNGLVSGNGVVSTPLVAKDPSTFYYLTLEGISVGNKRFAYKASSKAVASNEGNIIIDSGTTLTLLPPEFHEDLVSAVEKAIDAERVSDPRGVLSLCFRSKDEIDIPIITAHFTGADVKLKPINTFARMDDDLVCFTMIPSGSVAIFGNLAQINFLVGYDLKAKKVSFLPADCTKH
;
A
#
# COMPACT_ATOMS: atom_id res chain seq x y z
N MET A 1 46.42 -30.59 -37.75
CA MET A 1 46.37 -29.39 -36.88
C MET A 1 45.27 -28.41 -37.24
N ALA A 2 44.98 -28.09 -38.50
CA ALA A 2 43.93 -27.11 -38.85
C ALA A 2 42.49 -27.50 -38.52
N ALA A 3 42.14 -28.79 -38.52
CA ALA A 3 40.76 -29.25 -38.15
C ALA A 3 40.48 -29.17 -36.67
N ALA A 4 41.49 -29.44 -35.79
CA ALA A 4 41.33 -29.33 -34.34
C ALA A 4 41.22 -27.87 -33.88
N LEU A 5 41.86 -26.92 -34.58
CA LEU A 5 41.78 -25.50 -34.27
C LEU A 5 40.38 -24.94 -34.61
N ARG A 6 39.78 -25.39 -35.73
CA ARG A 6 38.41 -24.96 -36.14
C ARG A 6 37.32 -25.53 -35.20
N LEU A 7 37.50 -26.76 -34.68
CA LEU A 7 36.56 -27.36 -33.74
C LEU A 7 36.58 -26.61 -32.39
N ASN A 8 37.79 -26.25 -31.89
CA ASN A 8 37.89 -25.48 -30.64
C ASN A 8 37.33 -24.07 -30.73
N THR A 9 37.51 -23.39 -31.86
CA THR A 9 36.91 -22.06 -32.07
C THR A 9 35.37 -22.15 -32.17
N PHE A 10 34.84 -23.19 -32.81
CA PHE A 10 33.37 -23.40 -32.88
C PHE A 10 32.77 -23.76 -31.54
N LEU A 11 33.43 -24.57 -30.74
CA LEU A 11 33.00 -24.92 -29.37
C LEU A 11 33.06 -23.72 -28.43
N SER A 12 34.10 -22.87 -28.53
CA SER A 12 34.20 -21.67 -27.69
C SER A 12 33.18 -20.60 -28.08
N THR A 13 32.87 -20.42 -29.36
CA THR A 13 31.81 -19.50 -29.79
C THR A 13 30.42 -20.00 -29.42
N LEU A 14 30.18 -21.31 -29.49
CA LEU A 14 28.91 -21.90 -29.03
C LEU A 14 28.72 -21.76 -27.52
N LEU A 15 29.79 -21.94 -26.73
CA LEU A 15 29.77 -21.75 -25.28
C LEU A 15 29.53 -20.28 -24.89
N VAL A 16 30.13 -19.32 -25.59
CA VAL A 16 29.90 -17.88 -25.37
C VAL A 16 28.45 -17.49 -25.75
N VAL A 17 27.94 -18.02 -26.85
CA VAL A 17 26.53 -17.79 -27.24
C VAL A 17 25.55 -18.41 -26.26
N LEU A 18 25.84 -19.63 -25.72
CA LEU A 18 25.04 -20.24 -24.66
C LEU A 18 25.11 -19.47 -23.34
N LEU A 19 26.27 -18.94 -22.97
CA LEU A 19 26.44 -18.12 -21.77
C LEU A 19 25.76 -16.76 -21.89
N LEU A 20 25.69 -16.19 -23.10
CA LEU A 20 24.94 -14.96 -23.38
C LEU A 20 23.41 -15.18 -23.42
N SER A 21 22.93 -16.41 -23.69
CA SER A 21 21.50 -16.75 -23.66
C SER A 21 20.97 -17.09 -22.27
N LEU A 22 21.85 -17.20 -21.26
CA LEU A 22 21.49 -17.42 -19.86
C LEU A 22 21.38 -16.13 -19.04
N THR A 23 21.53 -14.95 -19.65
CA THR A 23 21.11 -13.72 -19.00
C THR A 23 19.60 -13.76 -18.92
N GLU A 24 19.07 -14.14 -17.76
CA GLU A 24 17.67 -13.88 -17.43
C GLU A 24 17.37 -12.46 -17.82
N ALA A 25 16.35 -12.26 -18.66
CA ALA A 25 15.89 -10.95 -19.05
C ALA A 25 15.38 -10.26 -17.78
N THR A 26 16.27 -9.59 -17.06
CA THR A 26 15.86 -8.68 -15.98
C THR A 26 15.07 -7.56 -16.66
N TYR A 27 13.77 -7.53 -16.40
CA TYR A 27 12.94 -6.44 -16.89
C TYR A 27 13.56 -5.13 -16.40
N SER A 28 14.00 -4.28 -17.32
CA SER A 28 14.79 -3.09 -17.03
C SER A 28 14.04 -2.01 -16.24
N GLY A 29 12.74 -2.15 -16.08
CA GLY A 29 11.87 -1.30 -15.26
C GLY A 29 10.44 -1.33 -15.78
N ILE A 30 9.48 -1.37 -14.87
CA ILE A 30 8.06 -1.33 -15.16
C ILE A 30 7.49 -0.12 -14.41
N THR A 31 6.69 0.69 -15.09
CA THR A 31 5.96 1.81 -14.48
C THR A 31 4.47 1.62 -14.76
N VAL A 32 3.65 1.72 -13.73
CA VAL A 32 2.20 1.53 -13.78
C VAL A 32 1.50 2.73 -13.19
N ASP A 33 0.36 3.10 -13.75
CA ASP A 33 -0.49 4.13 -13.19
C ASP A 33 -1.17 3.66 -11.91
N LEU A 34 -1.16 4.51 -10.90
CA LEU A 34 -1.99 4.38 -9.71
C LEU A 34 -3.10 5.42 -9.77
N ILE A 35 -4.34 4.95 -9.82
CA ILE A 35 -5.51 5.79 -9.89
C ILE A 35 -5.99 6.07 -8.46
N LEU A 36 -6.03 7.36 -8.06
CA LEU A 36 -6.67 7.70 -6.80
C LEU A 36 -8.14 7.28 -6.84
N ARG A 37 -8.57 6.45 -5.88
CA ARG A 37 -9.87 5.77 -5.87
C ARG A 37 -11.08 6.69 -6.09
N ASP A 38 -11.02 7.93 -5.61
CA ASP A 38 -12.11 8.89 -5.75
C ASP A 38 -11.82 10.00 -6.75
N SER A 39 -10.79 9.84 -7.59
CA SER A 39 -10.51 10.77 -8.69
C SER A 39 -11.48 10.57 -9.85
N THR A 40 -11.58 11.58 -10.72
CA THR A 40 -12.40 11.51 -11.95
C THR A 40 -11.95 10.39 -12.89
N GLU A 41 -10.69 9.97 -12.82
CA GLU A 41 -10.13 8.86 -13.57
C GLU A 41 -10.54 7.49 -13.00
N SER A 42 -11.10 7.47 -11.79
CA SER A 42 -11.52 6.25 -11.13
C SER A 42 -12.93 5.83 -11.54
N PRO A 43 -13.17 4.55 -11.82
CA PRO A 43 -14.52 4.03 -11.96
C PRO A 43 -15.39 4.21 -10.69
N SER A 44 -14.76 4.44 -9.52
CA SER A 44 -15.46 4.76 -8.25
C SER A 44 -15.93 6.20 -8.15
N TYR A 45 -15.59 7.04 -9.11
CA TYR A 45 -15.97 8.45 -9.02
C TYR A 45 -17.47 8.61 -8.90
N ASN A 46 -17.89 9.27 -7.84
CA ASN A 46 -19.28 9.64 -7.64
C ASN A 46 -19.40 11.16 -7.57
N ALA A 47 -19.97 11.74 -8.62
CA ALA A 47 -20.16 13.20 -8.72
C ALA A 47 -21.10 13.78 -7.65
N SER A 48 -21.94 12.94 -7.00
CA SER A 48 -22.81 13.40 -5.91
C SER A 48 -22.07 13.59 -4.57
N HIS A 49 -20.85 13.04 -4.42
CA HIS A 49 -20.03 13.23 -3.24
C HIS A 49 -19.14 14.46 -3.40
N THR A 50 -19.14 15.30 -2.38
CA THR A 50 -18.19 16.41 -2.30
C THR A 50 -16.77 15.87 -2.08
N HIS A 51 -15.75 16.68 -2.35
CA HIS A 51 -14.37 16.36 -2.01
C HIS A 51 -14.23 16.02 -0.51
N TYR A 52 -14.90 16.78 0.33
CA TYR A 52 -14.90 16.59 1.79
C TYR A 52 -15.51 15.26 2.22
N ASP A 53 -16.62 14.84 1.60
CA ASP A 53 -17.21 13.52 1.87
C ASP A 53 -16.23 12.38 1.55
N ARG A 54 -15.49 12.52 0.44
CA ARG A 54 -14.47 11.54 0.05
C ARG A 54 -13.34 11.46 1.07
N LEU A 55 -12.84 12.60 1.56
CA LEU A 55 -11.79 12.65 2.59
C LEU A 55 -12.25 12.03 3.92
N TYR A 56 -13.45 12.37 4.41
CA TYR A 56 -13.96 11.78 5.64
C TYR A 56 -14.10 10.25 5.55
N LYS A 57 -14.50 9.75 4.41
CA LYS A 57 -14.58 8.32 4.17
C LYS A 57 -13.20 7.65 4.20
N ALA A 58 -12.16 8.29 3.62
CA ALA A 58 -10.79 7.84 3.72
C ALA A 58 -10.29 7.75 5.16
N PHE A 59 -10.58 8.77 5.94
CA PHE A 59 -10.16 8.84 7.33
C PHE A 59 -10.84 7.78 8.19
N ALA A 60 -12.12 7.53 7.97
CA ALA A 60 -12.86 6.48 8.67
C ALA A 60 -12.25 5.09 8.44
N ARG A 61 -11.82 4.78 7.21
CA ARG A 61 -11.12 3.52 6.92
C ARG A 61 -9.78 3.42 7.65
N SER A 62 -8.99 4.49 7.66
CA SER A 62 -7.72 4.52 8.40
C SER A 62 -7.91 4.22 9.88
N ILE A 63 -8.95 4.76 10.50
CA ILE A 63 -9.28 4.51 11.90
C ILE A 63 -9.73 3.06 12.12
N SER A 64 -10.57 2.54 11.23
CA SER A 64 -11.01 1.14 11.30
C SER A 64 -9.82 0.19 11.18
N ARG A 65 -8.91 0.46 10.23
CA ARG A 65 -7.68 -0.32 10.03
C ARG A 65 -6.79 -0.33 11.29
N ALA A 66 -6.61 0.81 11.93
CA ALA A 66 -5.87 0.91 13.19
C ALA A 66 -6.47 0.08 14.32
N ASN A 67 -7.80 0.04 14.40
CA ASN A 67 -8.50 -0.70 15.46
C ASN A 67 -8.34 -2.21 15.35
N HIS A 68 -8.13 -2.73 14.14
CA HIS A 68 -7.88 -4.16 13.92
C HIS A 68 -6.55 -4.63 14.52
N PHE A 69 -5.52 -3.81 14.51
CA PHE A 69 -4.21 -4.14 15.08
C PHE A 69 -4.20 -4.20 16.62
N ARG A 70 -5.36 -4.01 17.29
CA ARG A 70 -5.44 -4.18 18.74
C ARG A 70 -5.36 -5.67 19.09
N PRO A 71 -4.48 -6.09 20.02
CA PRO A 71 -4.50 -7.45 20.55
C PRO A 71 -5.90 -7.78 21.07
N SER A 72 -6.47 -8.88 20.62
CA SER A 72 -7.80 -9.33 21.01
C SER A 72 -7.85 -9.64 22.53
N LEU A 73 -8.11 -8.65 23.34
CA LEU A 73 -8.65 -8.84 24.69
C LEU A 73 -10.12 -9.14 24.53
N LYS A 74 -10.51 -10.38 24.76
CA LYS A 74 -11.92 -10.80 24.82
C LYS A 74 -12.67 -9.92 25.82
N SER A 75 -13.31 -8.89 25.34
CA SER A 75 -14.29 -8.09 26.09
C SER A 75 -15.50 -7.85 25.20
N LYS A 76 -16.62 -8.42 25.60
CA LYS A 76 -17.93 -8.12 25.04
C LYS A 76 -18.31 -6.70 25.44
N SER A 77 -18.23 -5.76 24.52
CA SER A 77 -19.11 -4.58 24.53
C SER A 77 -19.20 -4.04 23.11
N SER A 78 -20.39 -4.15 22.54
CA SER A 78 -20.75 -3.59 21.25
C SER A 78 -20.80 -2.07 21.36
N ILE A 79 -19.89 -1.38 20.65
CA ILE A 79 -20.12 0.00 20.22
C ILE A 79 -20.27 -0.09 18.71
N GLN A 80 -21.52 -0.13 18.25
CA GLN A 80 -21.87 0.06 16.85
C GLN A 80 -21.80 1.54 16.54
N SER A 81 -20.83 1.95 15.71
CA SER A 81 -20.95 3.15 14.91
C SER A 81 -21.00 2.72 13.44
N ASN A 82 -22.10 3.05 12.77
CA ASN A 82 -22.26 2.85 11.33
C ASN A 82 -21.29 3.77 10.60
N VAL A 83 -20.16 3.23 10.13
CA VAL A 83 -19.19 3.96 9.31
C VAL A 83 -19.28 3.42 7.88
N ILE A 84 -19.87 4.22 6.99
CA ILE A 84 -19.96 3.91 5.55
C ILE A 84 -18.65 4.33 4.89
N ALA A 85 -18.01 3.42 4.17
CA ALA A 85 -16.68 3.59 3.57
C ALA A 85 -16.69 4.31 2.21
N ASN A 86 -15.60 5.09 1.88
CA ASN A 86 -15.04 5.38 0.54
C ASN A 86 -14.05 6.56 0.53
N GLY A 87 -12.86 6.44 -0.11
CA GLY A 87 -11.88 7.51 -0.43
C GLY A 87 -10.45 7.32 0.17
N GLY A 88 -9.42 7.89 -0.46
CA GLY A 88 -8.04 7.95 0.04
C GLY A 88 -7.17 6.71 -0.20
N GLU A 89 -7.54 5.84 -1.12
CA GLU A 89 -6.78 4.69 -1.58
C GLU A 89 -6.37 4.86 -3.05
N TYR A 90 -5.31 4.18 -3.44
CA TYR A 90 -4.80 4.20 -4.82
C TYR A 90 -5.01 2.83 -5.45
N LEU A 91 -5.66 2.81 -6.62
CA LEU A 91 -5.97 1.60 -7.36
C LEU A 91 -4.90 1.32 -8.41
N MET A 92 -4.44 0.09 -8.48
CA MET A 92 -3.52 -0.41 -9.50
C MET A 92 -4.25 -1.33 -10.46
N LYS A 93 -4.05 -1.10 -11.76
CA LYS A 93 -4.60 -1.93 -12.82
C LYS A 93 -3.63 -3.05 -13.17
N ILE A 94 -4.11 -4.28 -13.13
CA ILE A 94 -3.44 -5.48 -13.64
C ILE A 94 -4.41 -6.27 -14.52
N SER A 95 -3.92 -7.31 -15.18
CA SER A 95 -4.80 -8.30 -15.83
C SER A 95 -4.38 -9.70 -15.40
N LEU A 96 -5.36 -10.58 -15.23
CA LEU A 96 -5.17 -11.97 -14.86
C LEU A 96 -5.73 -12.88 -15.97
N GLY A 97 -5.09 -14.01 -16.19
CA GLY A 97 -5.59 -15.06 -17.05
C GLY A 97 -5.17 -15.02 -18.51
N THR A 98 -5.56 -16.08 -19.22
CA THR A 98 -5.38 -16.26 -20.65
C THR A 98 -6.69 -16.80 -21.25
N PRO A 99 -7.53 -15.96 -21.90
CA PRO A 99 -7.32 -14.53 -22.20
C PRO A 99 -7.27 -13.63 -20.96
N ALA A 100 -6.59 -12.49 -21.09
CA ALA A 100 -6.37 -11.56 -19.98
C ALA A 100 -7.67 -10.82 -19.60
N VAL A 101 -8.05 -10.88 -18.33
CA VAL A 101 -9.17 -10.16 -17.70
C VAL A 101 -8.64 -9.03 -16.84
N GLU A 102 -9.15 -7.82 -17.03
CA GLU A 102 -8.75 -6.64 -16.29
C GLU A 102 -9.22 -6.72 -14.82
N VAL A 103 -8.32 -6.43 -13.90
CA VAL A 103 -8.54 -6.36 -12.46
C VAL A 103 -8.04 -5.01 -11.96
N LEU A 104 -8.82 -4.33 -11.16
CA LEU A 104 -8.47 -3.06 -10.53
C LEU A 104 -8.47 -3.24 -9.01
N GLY A 105 -7.29 -3.34 -8.40
CA GLY A 105 -7.12 -3.60 -6.97
C GLY A 105 -6.47 -2.46 -6.23
N ILE A 106 -6.75 -2.34 -4.93
CA ILE A 106 -6.09 -1.37 -4.03
C ILE A 106 -4.61 -1.74 -3.92
N ALA A 107 -3.71 -0.80 -4.23
CA ALA A 107 -2.27 -0.96 -4.07
C ALA A 107 -1.89 -0.78 -2.59
N ASP A 108 -1.67 -1.88 -1.88
CA ASP A 108 -1.58 -1.92 -0.42
C ASP A 108 -0.24 -2.48 0.08
N THR A 109 0.64 -1.61 0.59
CA THR A 109 1.90 -2.02 1.20
C THR A 109 1.74 -2.59 2.63
N GLY A 110 0.54 -2.56 3.18
CA GLY A 110 0.20 -3.12 4.48
C GLY A 110 -0.49 -4.49 4.42
N SER A 111 -0.54 -5.14 3.24
CA SER A 111 -1.01 -6.52 3.10
C SER A 111 -0.22 -7.28 2.03
N ASP A 112 -0.28 -8.63 2.07
CA ASP A 112 0.51 -9.48 1.17
C ASP A 112 -0.31 -10.06 0.03
N LEU A 113 -1.48 -10.62 0.32
CA LEU A 113 -2.23 -11.38 -0.67
C LEU A 113 -2.82 -10.48 -1.75
N THR A 114 -2.44 -10.72 -3.00
CA THR A 114 -3.20 -10.21 -4.14
C THR A 114 -4.42 -11.09 -4.33
N TRP A 115 -5.63 -10.50 -4.41
CA TRP A 115 -6.85 -11.25 -4.64
C TRP A 115 -7.86 -10.45 -5.46
N THR A 116 -8.76 -11.16 -6.12
CA THR A 116 -9.91 -10.60 -6.85
C THR A 116 -11.15 -11.43 -6.61
N GLN A 117 -12.33 -10.83 -6.81
CA GLN A 117 -13.59 -11.59 -6.81
C GLN A 117 -13.66 -12.51 -8.02
N CYS A 118 -14.04 -13.77 -7.79
CA CYS A 118 -14.07 -14.83 -8.79
C CYS A 118 -15.45 -15.49 -8.91
N GLU A 119 -15.70 -16.06 -10.09
CA GLU A 119 -16.79 -17.03 -10.31
C GLU A 119 -16.39 -18.45 -9.85
N PRO A 120 -17.33 -19.27 -9.34
CA PRO A 120 -18.67 -18.90 -8.93
C PRO A 120 -18.62 -18.08 -7.64
N CYS A 121 -19.39 -16.99 -7.54
CA CYS A 121 -19.42 -16.18 -6.37
C CYS A 121 -20.61 -16.54 -5.45
N GLU A 122 -20.32 -16.90 -4.22
CA GLU A 122 -21.34 -17.20 -3.21
C GLU A 122 -21.90 -15.91 -2.57
N LYS A 123 -20.98 -14.97 -2.24
CA LYS A 123 -21.29 -13.66 -1.70
C LYS A 123 -20.23 -12.67 -2.18
N CYS A 124 -20.60 -11.78 -3.09
CA CYS A 124 -19.72 -10.75 -3.61
C CYS A 124 -20.34 -9.37 -3.45
N TYR A 125 -19.50 -8.38 -3.17
CA TYR A 125 -19.93 -6.99 -3.33
C TYR A 125 -20.01 -6.65 -4.81
N LYS A 126 -20.87 -5.69 -5.14
CA LYS A 126 -21.04 -5.23 -6.53
C LYS A 126 -19.73 -4.59 -7.02
N GLN A 127 -19.24 -5.04 -8.19
CA GLN A 127 -18.11 -4.42 -8.88
C GLN A 127 -18.47 -4.08 -10.34
N ASN A 128 -17.78 -3.05 -10.88
CA ASN A 128 -18.04 -2.57 -12.24
C ASN A 128 -17.36 -3.43 -13.32
N LEU A 129 -16.18 -3.99 -13.01
CA LEU A 129 -15.50 -4.94 -13.89
C LEU A 129 -16.11 -6.34 -13.74
N PRO A 130 -16.00 -7.22 -14.76
CA PRO A 130 -16.45 -8.61 -14.64
C PRO A 130 -15.71 -9.32 -13.51
N LEU A 131 -16.37 -10.33 -12.89
CA LEU A 131 -15.70 -11.27 -12.01
C LEU A 131 -14.69 -12.09 -12.82
N PHE A 132 -13.59 -12.47 -12.19
CA PHE A 132 -12.65 -13.39 -12.82
C PHE A 132 -13.25 -14.80 -12.85
N ASP A 133 -13.34 -15.41 -14.04
CA ASP A 133 -13.80 -16.78 -14.19
C ASP A 133 -12.61 -17.72 -14.40
N PRO A 134 -12.22 -18.52 -13.39
CA PRO A 134 -11.11 -19.47 -13.51
C PRO A 134 -11.29 -20.50 -14.61
N GLN A 135 -12.54 -20.85 -14.95
CA GLN A 135 -12.84 -21.85 -15.97
C GLN A 135 -12.62 -21.32 -17.41
N GLN A 136 -12.59 -20.00 -17.58
CA GLN A 136 -12.31 -19.36 -18.86
C GLN A 136 -10.82 -19.09 -19.09
N SER A 137 -9.97 -19.31 -18.07
CA SER A 137 -8.52 -19.12 -18.22
C SER A 137 -7.78 -20.42 -18.46
N SER A 138 -7.04 -20.49 -19.55
CA SER A 138 -6.22 -21.66 -19.90
C SER A 138 -4.95 -21.79 -19.05
N THR A 139 -4.59 -20.74 -18.26
CA THR A 139 -3.39 -20.69 -17.42
C THR A 139 -3.71 -20.78 -15.93
N TYR A 140 -5.00 -20.82 -15.56
CA TYR A 140 -5.39 -21.00 -14.17
C TYR A 140 -5.04 -22.39 -13.64
N GLY A 141 -4.55 -22.46 -12.41
CA GLY A 141 -4.32 -23.69 -11.67
C GLY A 141 -4.57 -23.52 -10.17
N ASN A 142 -5.16 -24.52 -9.52
CA ASN A 142 -5.34 -24.54 -8.08
C ASN A 142 -3.99 -24.73 -7.36
N VAL A 143 -3.79 -23.99 -6.28
CA VAL A 143 -2.65 -24.19 -5.39
C VAL A 143 -2.90 -25.40 -4.50
N PRO A 144 -1.99 -26.40 -4.46
CA PRO A 144 -2.16 -27.57 -3.61
C PRO A 144 -2.13 -27.21 -2.12
N CYS A 145 -2.97 -27.88 -1.32
CA CYS A 145 -3.10 -27.64 0.10
C CYS A 145 -1.79 -27.86 0.91
N ASN A 146 -0.94 -28.79 0.47
CA ASN A 146 0.33 -29.06 1.14
C ASN A 146 1.52 -28.23 0.65
N SER A 147 1.28 -27.30 -0.27
CA SER A 147 2.29 -26.44 -0.90
C SER A 147 2.83 -25.35 0.05
N SER A 148 4.00 -24.80 -0.29
CA SER A 148 4.57 -23.67 0.46
C SER A 148 3.71 -22.41 0.44
N PRO A 149 3.08 -22.00 -0.69
CA PRO A 149 2.18 -20.86 -0.69
C PRO A 149 0.99 -21.02 0.25
N CYS A 150 0.39 -22.22 0.32
CA CYS A 150 -0.72 -22.48 1.23
C CYS A 150 -0.30 -22.36 2.69
N LYS A 151 0.86 -22.93 3.04
CA LYS A 151 1.42 -22.88 4.40
C LYS A 151 1.89 -21.47 4.82
N ALA A 152 2.04 -20.57 3.88
CA ALA A 152 2.43 -19.18 4.16
C ALA A 152 1.25 -18.31 4.65
N LEU A 153 0.03 -18.82 4.62
CA LEU A 153 -1.16 -18.16 5.16
C LEU A 153 -1.54 -18.78 6.50
N ASP A 154 -1.62 -17.97 7.54
CA ASP A 154 -1.98 -18.41 8.91
C ASP A 154 -3.41 -18.97 8.99
N THR A 155 -4.28 -18.54 8.08
CA THR A 155 -5.71 -18.91 8.02
C THR A 155 -6.04 -19.88 6.88
N ALA A 156 -5.02 -20.50 6.28
CA ALA A 156 -5.26 -21.48 5.23
C ALA A 156 -5.86 -22.78 5.75
N SER A 157 -6.72 -23.37 4.95
CA SER A 157 -7.31 -24.68 5.18
C SER A 157 -7.34 -25.50 3.89
N CYS A 158 -7.56 -26.80 4.01
CA CYS A 158 -7.75 -27.67 2.84
C CYS A 158 -9.23 -27.71 2.47
N GLY A 159 -9.53 -27.60 1.20
CA GLY A 159 -10.87 -27.83 0.68
C GLY A 159 -11.40 -29.23 0.96
N THR A 160 -12.68 -29.45 0.72
CA THR A 160 -13.35 -30.73 0.92
C THR A 160 -12.74 -31.87 0.09
N ASP A 161 -12.14 -31.50 -1.05
CA ASP A 161 -11.35 -32.42 -1.90
C ASP A 161 -9.99 -32.78 -1.31
N LYS A 162 -9.58 -32.11 -0.20
CA LYS A 162 -8.28 -32.22 0.48
C LYS A 162 -7.05 -31.88 -0.40
N ASN A 163 -7.26 -31.34 -1.57
CA ASN A 163 -6.22 -31.00 -2.53
C ASN A 163 -6.07 -29.50 -2.71
N THR A 164 -7.18 -28.75 -2.76
CA THR A 164 -7.17 -27.30 -2.99
C THR A 164 -6.89 -26.53 -1.70
N CYS A 165 -6.03 -25.53 -1.77
CA CYS A 165 -5.79 -24.59 -0.69
C CYS A 165 -6.89 -23.53 -0.62
N GLN A 166 -7.62 -23.50 0.47
CA GLN A 166 -8.58 -22.45 0.79
C GLN A 166 -7.96 -21.43 1.71
N TYR A 167 -8.32 -20.17 1.54
CA TYR A 167 -7.84 -19.08 2.38
C TYR A 167 -8.99 -18.25 2.97
N GLY A 168 -8.73 -17.66 4.13
CA GLY A 168 -9.52 -16.56 4.68
C GLY A 168 -8.58 -15.42 5.03
N TYR A 169 -8.88 -14.21 4.57
CA TYR A 169 -8.08 -13.03 4.85
C TYR A 169 -8.99 -11.91 5.36
N SER A 170 -8.65 -11.34 6.52
CA SER A 170 -9.41 -10.24 7.13
C SER A 170 -8.54 -9.00 7.24
N TYR A 171 -9.13 -7.86 6.92
CA TYR A 171 -8.48 -6.55 6.97
C TYR A 171 -8.89 -5.76 8.20
N GLY A 172 -8.11 -4.72 8.51
CA GLY A 172 -8.31 -3.91 9.69
C GLY A 172 -9.62 -3.16 9.76
N ASP A 173 -10.28 -2.93 8.64
CA ASP A 173 -11.60 -2.29 8.52
C ASP A 173 -12.77 -3.28 8.59
N GLN A 174 -12.51 -4.54 8.96
CA GLN A 174 -13.44 -5.66 9.00
C GLN A 174 -13.85 -6.19 7.61
N SER A 175 -13.27 -5.67 6.54
CA SER A 175 -13.39 -6.27 5.22
C SER A 175 -12.72 -7.65 5.23
N PHE A 176 -13.25 -8.56 4.44
CA PHE A 176 -12.68 -9.90 4.34
C PHE A 176 -12.86 -10.49 2.94
N THR A 177 -12.04 -11.48 2.65
CA THR A 177 -12.14 -12.32 1.47
C THR A 177 -11.87 -13.78 1.85
N ASN A 178 -12.70 -14.68 1.39
CA ASN A 178 -12.51 -16.12 1.52
C ASN A 178 -12.65 -16.76 0.15
N GLY A 179 -11.83 -17.74 -0.13
CA GLY A 179 -11.83 -18.39 -1.43
C GLY A 179 -10.72 -19.42 -1.59
N ASP A 180 -10.39 -19.72 -2.83
CA ASP A 180 -9.36 -20.67 -3.20
C ASP A 180 -8.06 -19.94 -3.59
N LEU A 181 -6.91 -20.48 -3.17
CA LEU A 181 -5.63 -20.00 -3.68
C LEU A 181 -5.39 -20.59 -5.07
N GLY A 182 -5.15 -19.70 -6.03
CA GLY A 182 -4.82 -20.06 -7.40
C GLY A 182 -3.45 -19.58 -7.84
N VAL A 183 -2.97 -20.15 -8.93
CA VAL A 183 -1.86 -19.60 -9.72
C VAL A 183 -2.37 -19.16 -11.05
N GLU A 184 -1.86 -18.03 -11.55
CA GLU A 184 -2.31 -17.46 -12.81
C GLU A 184 -1.18 -16.70 -13.52
N THR A 185 -1.40 -16.45 -14.81
CA THR A 185 -0.60 -15.49 -15.57
C THR A 185 -1.07 -14.08 -15.28
N LEU A 186 -0.20 -13.27 -14.70
CA LEU A 186 -0.45 -11.87 -14.42
C LEU A 186 0.21 -11.01 -15.51
N THR A 187 -0.54 -10.05 -16.06
CA THR A 187 -0.03 -9.07 -17.00
C THR A 187 -0.13 -7.68 -16.40
N ILE A 188 1.00 -7.00 -16.32
CA ILE A 188 1.10 -5.61 -15.86
C ILE A 188 1.23 -4.73 -17.10
N GLY A 189 0.28 -3.82 -17.29
CA GLY A 189 0.38 -2.76 -18.29
C GLY A 189 1.56 -1.85 -17.93
N SER A 190 2.30 -1.40 -18.94
CA SER A 190 3.40 -0.46 -18.74
C SER A 190 3.13 0.84 -19.49
N THR A 191 3.47 1.98 -18.89
CA THR A 191 3.42 3.29 -19.57
C THR A 191 4.35 3.36 -20.78
N THR A 192 5.27 2.40 -20.94
CA THR A 192 6.11 2.23 -22.13
C THR A 192 5.43 1.49 -23.28
N SER A 193 4.12 1.23 -23.19
CA SER A 193 3.30 0.49 -24.17
C SER A 193 3.72 -0.97 -24.42
N ARG A 194 4.54 -1.55 -23.55
CA ARG A 194 4.91 -2.97 -23.58
C ARG A 194 4.45 -3.65 -22.29
N PRO A 195 3.32 -4.37 -22.30
CA PRO A 195 2.89 -5.10 -21.13
C PRO A 195 3.91 -6.17 -20.77
N VAL A 196 4.06 -6.40 -19.46
CA VAL A 196 4.92 -7.44 -18.90
C VAL A 196 4.05 -8.57 -18.40
N THR A 197 4.27 -9.76 -18.92
CA THR A 197 3.53 -10.99 -18.58
C THR A 197 4.37 -11.85 -17.65
N LEU A 198 3.79 -12.27 -16.55
CA LEU A 198 4.42 -12.97 -15.44
C LEU A 198 3.62 -14.25 -15.16
N PRO A 199 4.16 -15.43 -15.47
CA PRO A 199 3.44 -16.70 -15.23
C PRO A 199 3.54 -17.12 -13.76
N ASN A 200 2.61 -17.96 -13.33
CA ASN A 200 2.59 -18.64 -12.03
C ASN A 200 2.57 -17.70 -10.82
N ILE A 201 1.89 -16.57 -10.93
CA ILE A 201 1.64 -15.68 -9.78
C ILE A 201 0.54 -16.29 -8.92
N VAL A 202 0.85 -16.47 -7.64
CA VAL A 202 -0.12 -16.93 -6.62
C VAL A 202 -1.05 -15.78 -6.26
N PHE A 203 -2.35 -16.03 -6.27
CA PHE A 203 -3.37 -15.05 -5.90
C PHE A 203 -4.57 -15.72 -5.22
N GLY A 204 -5.39 -14.92 -4.56
CA GLY A 204 -6.66 -15.34 -3.96
C GLY A 204 -7.81 -15.18 -4.95
N CYS A 205 -8.49 -16.26 -5.27
CA CYS A 205 -9.74 -16.26 -6.01
C CYS A 205 -10.89 -16.21 -5.00
N GLY A 206 -11.46 -15.02 -4.76
CA GLY A 206 -12.40 -14.77 -3.69
C GLY A 206 -13.82 -15.11 -4.07
N HIS A 207 -14.47 -16.02 -3.35
CA HIS A 207 -15.84 -16.50 -3.56
C HIS A 207 -16.83 -15.95 -2.53
N ASN A 208 -16.34 -15.50 -1.37
CA ASN A 208 -17.13 -14.89 -0.31
C ASN A 208 -16.39 -13.65 0.22
N ASN A 209 -16.83 -12.47 -0.21
CA ASN A 209 -16.14 -11.21 0.01
C ASN A 209 -17.14 -10.16 0.50
N ASP A 210 -16.78 -9.41 1.56
CA ASP A 210 -17.62 -8.33 2.07
C ASP A 210 -16.75 -7.27 2.77
N GLY A 211 -17.32 -6.09 2.96
CA GLY A 211 -16.67 -5.00 3.69
C GLY A 211 -16.79 -3.66 3.00
N THR A 212 -15.75 -2.84 3.12
CA THR A 212 -15.76 -1.45 2.69
C THR A 212 -15.28 -1.25 1.24
N PHE A 213 -15.25 -2.31 0.45
CA PHE A 213 -14.83 -2.26 -0.96
C PHE A 213 -15.83 -1.44 -1.79
N SER A 214 -15.31 -0.72 -2.78
CA SER A 214 -16.15 0.02 -3.73
C SER A 214 -16.45 -0.82 -4.97
N GLU A 215 -17.50 -0.44 -5.68
CA GLU A 215 -17.85 -1.06 -6.96
C GLU A 215 -16.74 -0.97 -8.02
N ALA A 216 -15.78 -0.05 -7.87
CA ALA A 216 -14.68 0.08 -8.81
C ALA A 216 -13.53 -0.89 -8.55
N GLY A 217 -13.35 -1.33 -7.30
CA GLY A 217 -12.28 -2.26 -6.95
C GLY A 217 -12.74 -3.70 -7.12
N SER A 218 -11.90 -4.54 -7.69
CA SER A 218 -12.13 -5.97 -7.81
C SER A 218 -11.53 -6.76 -6.63
N GLY A 219 -10.67 -6.09 -5.82
CA GLY A 219 -9.94 -6.69 -4.70
C GLY A 219 -8.76 -5.83 -4.27
N ILE A 220 -7.69 -6.48 -3.82
CA ILE A 220 -6.46 -5.84 -3.33
C ILE A 220 -5.25 -6.41 -4.07
N ILE A 221 -4.28 -5.55 -4.34
CA ILE A 221 -2.94 -5.93 -4.82
C ILE A 221 -1.98 -5.75 -3.65
N GLY A 222 -1.64 -6.86 -2.98
CA GLY A 222 -0.76 -6.86 -1.83
C GLY A 222 0.69 -6.58 -2.23
N LEU A 223 1.25 -5.53 -1.66
CA LEU A 223 2.62 -5.04 -1.90
C LEU A 223 3.48 -5.13 -0.64
N GLY A 224 3.04 -5.86 0.38
CA GLY A 224 3.75 -6.03 1.64
C GLY A 224 5.05 -6.81 1.54
N GLY A 225 5.70 -7.05 2.68
CA GLY A 225 7.00 -7.72 2.76
C GLY A 225 6.91 -9.25 2.86
N GLY A 226 5.72 -9.82 3.03
CA GLY A 226 5.52 -11.25 3.18
C GLY A 226 5.60 -12.04 1.85
N PRO A 227 5.67 -13.37 1.92
CA PRO A 227 6.03 -14.21 0.77
C PRO A 227 4.99 -14.24 -0.35
N LEU A 228 3.73 -13.93 -0.05
CA LEU A 228 2.63 -13.95 -1.05
C LEU A 228 2.36 -12.58 -1.68
N SER A 229 3.08 -11.54 -1.27
CA SER A 229 2.93 -10.23 -1.89
C SER A 229 3.42 -10.23 -3.33
N LEU A 230 2.83 -9.40 -4.16
CA LEU A 230 3.25 -9.25 -5.56
C LEU A 230 4.74 -8.90 -5.65
N VAL A 231 5.23 -8.01 -4.78
CA VAL A 231 6.64 -7.60 -4.74
C VAL A 231 7.57 -8.76 -4.44
N SER A 232 7.20 -9.63 -3.49
CA SER A 232 7.99 -10.81 -3.13
C SER A 232 8.00 -11.85 -4.24
N GLN A 233 6.86 -12.08 -4.89
CA GLN A 233 6.76 -13.00 -6.02
C GLN A 233 7.55 -12.50 -7.25
N LEU A 234 7.66 -11.19 -7.43
CA LEU A 234 8.44 -10.55 -8.50
C LEU A 234 9.91 -10.33 -8.15
N ASN A 235 10.35 -10.63 -6.92
CA ASN A 235 11.65 -10.22 -6.37
C ASN A 235 12.84 -10.42 -7.32
N ASN A 236 12.91 -11.56 -8.01
CA ASN A 236 14.00 -11.85 -8.96
C ASN A 236 13.94 -10.92 -10.19
N SER A 237 12.74 -10.67 -10.72
CA SER A 237 12.54 -9.84 -11.92
C SER A 237 12.75 -8.35 -11.65
N ILE A 238 12.36 -7.87 -10.47
CA ILE A 238 12.44 -6.45 -10.09
C ILE A 238 13.67 -6.12 -9.23
N GLY A 239 14.49 -7.11 -8.90
CA GLY A 239 15.67 -6.93 -8.06
C GLY A 239 15.34 -6.43 -6.64
N GLY A 240 14.13 -6.70 -6.14
CA GLY A 240 13.65 -6.26 -4.84
C GLY A 240 13.42 -4.76 -4.72
N LYS A 241 13.16 -4.05 -5.83
CA LYS A 241 12.97 -2.60 -5.85
C LYS A 241 11.61 -2.21 -6.39
N PHE A 242 10.95 -1.31 -5.67
CA PHE A 242 9.79 -0.59 -6.17
C PHE A 242 9.70 0.81 -5.55
N SER A 243 8.97 1.70 -6.19
CA SER A 243 8.68 3.03 -5.68
C SER A 243 7.34 3.52 -6.17
N TYR A 244 6.75 4.47 -5.47
CA TYR A 244 5.57 5.18 -5.93
C TYR A 244 5.69 6.68 -5.70
N CYS A 245 4.93 7.46 -6.47
CA CYS A 245 4.78 8.89 -6.32
C CYS A 245 3.28 9.20 -6.28
N LEU A 246 2.78 9.56 -5.10
CA LEU A 246 1.34 9.76 -4.88
C LEU A 246 0.96 11.20 -5.15
N VAL A 247 -0.02 11.41 -6.05
CA VAL A 247 -0.54 12.74 -6.36
C VAL A 247 -1.47 13.21 -5.25
N PRO A 248 -1.58 14.55 -5.02
CA PRO A 248 -2.57 15.12 -4.11
C PRO A 248 -4.01 14.75 -4.49
N THR A 249 -4.85 14.57 -3.49
CA THR A 249 -6.28 14.22 -3.66
C THR A 249 -7.07 15.27 -4.42
N GLU A 250 -6.59 16.51 -4.44
CA GLU A 250 -7.19 17.63 -5.16
C GLU A 250 -6.94 17.56 -6.69
N ASN A 251 -5.89 16.85 -7.10
CA ASN A 251 -5.50 16.74 -8.51
C ASN A 251 -6.15 15.50 -9.16
N SER A 252 -7.47 15.48 -9.19
CA SER A 252 -8.27 14.32 -9.62
C SER A 252 -8.09 13.89 -11.08
N ASN A 253 -7.43 14.71 -11.92
CA ASN A 253 -7.24 14.43 -13.35
C ASN A 253 -5.84 13.87 -13.67
N VAL A 254 -5.04 13.56 -12.67
CA VAL A 254 -3.68 13.02 -12.84
C VAL A 254 -3.55 11.71 -12.07
N THR A 255 -2.97 10.69 -12.70
CA THR A 255 -2.67 9.43 -12.05
C THR A 255 -1.33 9.48 -11.30
N SER A 256 -1.26 8.82 -10.16
CA SER A 256 0.00 8.50 -9.50
C SER A 256 0.75 7.42 -10.27
N LYS A 257 2.02 7.17 -9.92
CA LYS A 257 2.83 6.12 -10.56
C LYS A 257 3.37 5.16 -9.50
N ILE A 258 3.41 3.88 -9.86
CA ILE A 258 4.21 2.87 -9.17
C ILE A 258 5.23 2.30 -10.16
N ASN A 259 6.45 2.17 -9.72
CA ASN A 259 7.59 1.73 -10.51
C ASN A 259 8.21 0.49 -9.89
N PHE A 260 8.60 -0.47 -10.73
CA PHE A 260 9.26 -1.71 -10.32
C PHE A 260 10.61 -1.87 -11.02
N GLY A 261 11.52 -2.57 -10.37
CA GLY A 261 12.85 -2.84 -10.94
C GLY A 261 13.75 -1.60 -10.98
N SER A 262 14.43 -1.37 -12.07
CA SER A 262 15.32 -0.21 -12.20
C SER A 262 14.59 1.13 -12.09
N ASN A 263 13.34 1.20 -12.55
CA ASN A 263 12.51 2.40 -12.41
C ASN A 263 12.09 2.66 -10.95
N GLY A 264 12.11 1.62 -10.11
CA GLY A 264 11.81 1.72 -8.67
C GLY A 264 12.96 2.28 -7.84
N LEU A 265 14.13 2.55 -8.43
CA LEU A 265 15.27 3.12 -7.71
C LEU A 265 15.07 4.62 -7.46
N VAL A 266 15.05 5.01 -6.18
CA VAL A 266 15.01 6.42 -5.77
C VAL A 266 16.43 6.90 -5.50
N SER A 267 16.88 7.88 -6.26
CA SER A 267 18.25 8.43 -6.19
C SER A 267 18.27 9.89 -6.61
N GLY A 268 19.33 10.60 -6.28
CA GLY A 268 19.55 12.00 -6.64
C GLY A 268 19.74 12.93 -5.45
N ASN A 269 19.86 14.22 -5.71
CA ASN A 269 20.05 15.23 -4.66
C ASN A 269 18.78 15.39 -3.80
N GLY A 270 18.94 15.40 -2.49
CA GLY A 270 17.84 15.55 -1.54
C GLY A 270 17.17 14.24 -1.13
N VAL A 271 17.62 13.08 -1.63
CA VAL A 271 17.18 11.77 -1.15
C VAL A 271 17.66 11.57 0.29
N VAL A 272 16.73 11.20 1.15
CA VAL A 272 17.03 10.69 2.50
C VAL A 272 16.57 9.24 2.60
N SER A 273 17.27 8.42 3.38
CA SER A 273 16.95 6.99 3.51
C SER A 273 17.01 6.52 4.94
N THR A 274 16.09 5.63 5.31
CA THR A 274 16.01 5.00 6.63
C THR A 274 16.02 3.48 6.50
N PRO A 275 16.65 2.74 7.43
CA PRO A 275 16.64 1.29 7.42
C PRO A 275 15.22 0.71 7.59
N LEU A 276 14.94 -0.39 6.88
CA LEU A 276 13.84 -1.29 7.18
C LEU A 276 14.24 -2.20 8.34
N VAL A 277 13.39 -2.28 9.34
CA VAL A 277 13.58 -3.15 10.50
C VAL A 277 12.85 -4.46 10.28
N ALA A 278 13.55 -5.58 10.37
CA ALA A 278 12.94 -6.90 10.30
C ALA A 278 12.17 -7.20 11.60
N LYS A 279 10.86 -7.42 11.48
CA LYS A 279 9.95 -7.65 12.60
C LYS A 279 8.76 -8.50 12.15
N ASP A 280 8.11 -9.19 13.08
CA ASP A 280 6.88 -9.94 12.82
C ASP A 280 5.63 -9.09 13.09
N PRO A 281 4.59 -9.25 12.24
CA PRO A 281 4.58 -10.04 11.00
C PRO A 281 5.43 -9.37 9.88
N SER A 282 6.08 -10.17 9.06
CA SER A 282 6.94 -9.72 7.94
C SER A 282 6.18 -8.99 6.84
N THR A 283 4.86 -9.00 6.88
CA THR A 283 3.96 -8.26 5.99
C THR A 283 4.25 -6.77 5.99
N PHE A 284 4.57 -6.18 7.16
CA PHE A 284 4.69 -4.75 7.30
C PHE A 284 6.11 -4.24 7.11
N TYR A 285 6.23 -3.07 6.51
CA TYR A 285 7.48 -2.33 6.40
C TYR A 285 7.68 -1.45 7.63
N TYR A 286 8.49 -1.93 8.57
CA TYR A 286 8.76 -1.22 9.82
C TYR A 286 9.92 -0.25 9.68
N LEU A 287 9.70 0.97 10.14
CA LEU A 287 10.69 2.04 10.26
C LEU A 287 10.88 2.42 11.73
N THR A 288 11.97 3.09 12.04
CA THR A 288 12.20 3.65 13.38
C THR A 288 12.01 5.16 13.33
N LEU A 289 10.90 5.63 13.91
CA LEU A 289 10.64 7.04 14.14
C LEU A 289 11.27 7.47 15.47
N GLU A 290 12.24 8.37 15.42
CA GLU A 290 12.94 8.89 16.62
C GLU A 290 12.19 10.06 17.27
N GLY A 291 11.40 10.78 16.47
CA GLY A 291 10.63 11.93 16.94
C GLY A 291 9.99 12.70 15.79
N ILE A 292 9.24 13.73 16.15
CA ILE A 292 8.64 14.69 15.21
C ILE A 292 8.94 16.11 15.69
N SER A 293 9.32 17.00 14.76
CA SER A 293 9.43 18.43 15.03
C SER A 293 8.21 19.19 14.47
N VAL A 294 7.72 20.15 15.24
CA VAL A 294 6.79 21.19 14.82
C VAL A 294 7.57 22.51 14.74
N GLY A 295 7.82 23.00 13.55
CA GLY A 295 8.78 24.07 13.33
C GLY A 295 10.15 23.67 13.88
N ASN A 296 10.69 24.46 14.82
CA ASN A 296 12.00 24.23 15.44
C ASN A 296 11.95 23.37 16.72
N LYS A 297 10.77 22.97 17.18
CA LYS A 297 10.63 22.21 18.42
C LYS A 297 10.50 20.71 18.15
N ARG A 298 11.50 19.93 18.58
CA ARG A 298 11.51 18.47 18.45
C ARG A 298 10.88 17.79 19.68
N PHE A 299 10.03 16.81 19.41
CA PHE A 299 9.43 15.90 20.38
C PHE A 299 10.00 14.51 20.13
N ALA A 300 10.63 13.91 21.14
CA ALA A 300 11.09 12.53 21.04
C ALA A 300 9.90 11.55 21.00
N TYR A 301 10.03 10.49 20.21
CA TYR A 301 8.99 9.47 20.14
C TYR A 301 8.74 8.84 21.52
N LYS A 302 7.48 8.73 21.88
CA LYS A 302 7.02 8.07 23.11
C LYS A 302 6.17 6.86 22.73
N ALA A 303 6.65 5.66 23.05
CA ALA A 303 5.84 4.46 22.92
C ALA A 303 4.72 4.46 23.97
N SER A 304 3.60 3.81 23.66
CA SER A 304 2.56 3.54 24.69
C SER A 304 3.17 2.76 25.85
N SER A 305 2.86 3.16 27.07
CA SER A 305 3.43 2.63 28.33
C SER A 305 3.28 1.13 28.59
N LYS A 306 2.59 0.39 27.68
CA LYS A 306 2.37 -1.06 27.74
C LYS A 306 3.27 -1.87 26.80
N ALA A 307 4.09 -1.25 25.95
CA ALA A 307 4.99 -1.93 25.05
C ALA A 307 6.43 -1.83 25.56
N VAL A 308 6.85 -2.80 26.34
CA VAL A 308 8.28 -3.08 26.58
C VAL A 308 8.78 -3.77 25.31
N ALA A 309 9.10 -3.00 24.28
CA ALA A 309 9.77 -3.51 23.10
C ALA A 309 10.78 -2.44 22.62
N SER A 310 11.85 -2.90 21.98
CA SER A 310 12.87 -2.04 21.40
C SER A 310 12.25 -0.82 20.70
N ASN A 311 12.83 0.35 20.84
CA ASN A 311 12.42 1.55 20.10
C ASN A 311 12.57 1.39 18.58
N GLU A 312 13.19 0.31 18.12
CA GLU A 312 13.35 -0.01 16.69
C GLU A 312 12.09 -0.61 16.08
N GLY A 313 11.79 -0.23 14.85
CA GLY A 313 10.63 -0.70 14.13
C GLY A 313 9.31 -0.30 14.81
N ASN A 314 9.24 0.93 15.30
CA ASN A 314 8.13 1.43 16.10
C ASN A 314 6.98 2.04 15.28
N ILE A 315 7.14 2.17 13.98
CA ILE A 315 6.12 2.69 13.05
C ILE A 315 6.12 1.92 11.73
N ILE A 316 4.94 1.67 11.18
CA ILE A 316 4.77 1.04 9.87
C ILE A 316 4.60 2.14 8.82
N ILE A 317 5.22 2.01 7.64
CA ILE A 317 4.88 2.84 6.47
C ILE A 317 3.88 2.08 5.60
N ASP A 318 2.73 2.72 5.31
CA ASP A 318 1.61 2.04 4.66
C ASP A 318 0.89 2.94 3.64
N SER A 319 0.83 2.49 2.38
CA SER A 319 0.10 3.16 1.29
C SER A 319 -1.42 2.90 1.35
N GLY A 320 -1.86 1.86 2.01
CA GLY A 320 -3.26 1.49 2.20
C GLY A 320 -3.95 2.20 3.37
N THR A 321 -3.21 2.93 4.21
CA THR A 321 -3.73 3.74 5.31
C THR A 321 -3.59 5.22 4.98
N THR A 322 -4.67 6.00 5.07
CA THR A 322 -4.66 7.42 4.69
C THR A 322 -4.03 8.31 5.76
N LEU A 323 -4.48 8.19 7.02
CA LEU A 323 -4.02 9.02 8.14
C LEU A 323 -2.70 8.50 8.73
N THR A 324 -1.91 9.41 9.32
CA THR A 324 -0.80 9.02 10.19
C THR A 324 -1.31 8.76 11.60
N LEU A 325 -0.97 7.60 12.16
CA LEU A 325 -1.40 7.14 13.45
C LEU A 325 -0.22 7.12 14.43
N LEU A 326 -0.41 7.72 15.59
CA LEU A 326 0.67 7.89 16.58
C LEU A 326 0.21 7.44 17.98
N PRO A 327 1.11 7.01 18.86
CA PRO A 327 0.77 6.73 20.26
C PRO A 327 0.07 7.93 20.90
N PRO A 328 -0.97 7.71 21.75
CA PRO A 328 -1.81 8.80 22.27
C PRO A 328 -1.02 9.93 22.97
N GLU A 329 -0.13 9.59 23.90
CA GLU A 329 0.67 10.60 24.64
C GLU A 329 1.58 11.40 23.71
N PHE A 330 2.19 10.75 22.72
CA PHE A 330 3.02 11.42 21.73
C PHE A 330 2.21 12.33 20.82
N HIS A 331 1.02 11.88 20.41
CA HIS A 331 0.06 12.67 19.62
C HIS A 331 -0.41 13.92 20.38
N GLU A 332 -0.73 13.81 21.69
CA GLU A 332 -1.17 14.94 22.51
C GLU A 332 -0.10 16.05 22.60
N ASP A 333 1.17 15.67 22.75
CA ASP A 333 2.29 16.61 22.74
C ASP A 333 2.37 17.37 21.40
N LEU A 334 2.17 16.67 20.27
CA LEU A 334 2.18 17.27 18.93
C LEU A 334 1.00 18.20 18.72
N VAL A 335 -0.22 17.77 19.07
CA VAL A 335 -1.45 18.59 18.98
C VAL A 335 -1.26 19.89 19.76
N SER A 336 -0.76 19.82 21.00
CA SER A 336 -0.49 21.02 21.81
C SER A 336 0.55 21.96 21.18
N ALA A 337 1.54 21.42 20.48
CA ALA A 337 2.55 22.23 19.81
C ALA A 337 2.00 22.86 18.52
N VAL A 338 1.25 22.11 17.73
CA VAL A 338 0.62 22.58 16.48
C VAL A 338 -0.40 23.67 16.78
N GLU A 339 -1.26 23.45 17.79
CA GLU A 339 -2.26 24.44 18.22
C GLU A 339 -1.62 25.79 18.59
N LYS A 340 -0.50 25.76 19.28
CA LYS A 340 0.23 26.98 19.69
C LYS A 340 0.96 27.68 18.54
N ALA A 341 1.23 26.96 17.45
CA ALA A 341 1.95 27.49 16.31
C ALA A 341 1.04 28.09 15.22
N ILE A 342 -0.26 27.83 15.29
CA ILE A 342 -1.23 28.28 14.31
C ILE A 342 -2.10 29.39 14.90
N ASP A 343 -2.11 30.54 14.25
CA ASP A 343 -2.96 31.69 14.63
C ASP A 343 -4.32 31.61 13.89
N ALA A 344 -5.18 30.70 14.37
CA ALA A 344 -6.53 30.55 13.87
C ALA A 344 -7.46 30.00 14.97
N GLU A 345 -8.77 30.25 14.83
CA GLU A 345 -9.78 29.78 15.79
C GLU A 345 -9.85 28.24 15.78
N ARG A 346 -9.50 27.63 16.93
CA ARG A 346 -9.70 26.19 17.12
C ARG A 346 -11.18 25.86 17.18
N VAL A 347 -11.61 24.87 16.42
CA VAL A 347 -12.99 24.37 16.38
C VAL A 347 -12.99 22.84 16.47
N SER A 348 -14.14 22.26 16.80
CA SER A 348 -14.32 20.82 16.78
C SER A 348 -14.64 20.35 15.36
N ASP A 349 -14.12 19.16 14.99
CA ASP A 349 -14.58 18.45 13.79
C ASP A 349 -16.06 18.05 13.96
N PRO A 350 -16.97 18.52 13.09
CA PRO A 350 -18.39 18.18 13.19
C PRO A 350 -18.70 16.68 13.13
N ARG A 351 -17.81 15.89 12.50
CA ARG A 351 -17.93 14.42 12.37
C ARG A 351 -17.16 13.66 13.47
N GLY A 352 -16.40 14.37 14.32
CA GLY A 352 -15.67 13.79 15.45
C GLY A 352 -14.54 12.83 15.07
N VAL A 353 -14.03 12.93 13.86
CA VAL A 353 -12.96 12.05 13.31
C VAL A 353 -11.57 12.59 13.67
N LEU A 354 -11.40 13.91 13.56
CA LEU A 354 -10.11 14.59 13.76
C LEU A 354 -10.09 15.39 15.06
N SER A 355 -8.97 15.31 15.78
CA SER A 355 -8.85 15.89 17.12
C SER A 355 -8.52 17.37 17.15
N LEU A 356 -7.93 17.91 16.07
CA LEU A 356 -7.49 19.30 15.98
C LEU A 356 -7.92 19.90 14.64
N CYS A 357 -8.81 20.87 14.69
CA CYS A 357 -9.27 21.61 13.53
C CYS A 357 -9.28 23.11 13.80
N PHE A 358 -9.19 23.87 12.73
CA PHE A 358 -9.21 25.33 12.74
C PHE A 358 -10.24 25.86 11.76
N ARG A 359 -10.89 26.96 12.12
CA ARG A 359 -11.79 27.69 11.22
C ARG A 359 -10.97 28.63 10.36
N SER A 360 -11.00 28.43 9.05
CA SER A 360 -10.43 29.37 8.08
C SER A 360 -10.96 29.13 6.68
N LYS A 361 -11.40 30.20 6.03
CA LYS A 361 -11.73 30.20 4.59
C LYS A 361 -10.50 30.39 3.71
N ASP A 362 -9.51 31.06 4.25
CA ASP A 362 -8.26 31.37 3.58
C ASP A 362 -7.18 30.34 3.91
N GLU A 363 -6.02 30.44 3.29
CA GLU A 363 -4.84 29.71 3.68
C GLU A 363 -4.37 30.15 5.07
N ILE A 364 -4.04 29.18 5.93
CA ILE A 364 -3.45 29.44 7.24
C ILE A 364 -1.97 29.11 7.22
N ASP A 365 -1.17 29.82 7.99
CA ASP A 365 0.26 29.55 8.12
C ASP A 365 0.47 28.29 8.97
N ILE A 366 0.67 27.16 8.30
CA ILE A 366 0.89 25.86 8.93
C ILE A 366 2.39 25.63 9.05
N PRO A 367 2.91 25.34 10.24
CA PRO A 367 4.33 25.07 10.43
C PRO A 367 4.75 23.81 9.68
N ILE A 368 6.00 23.79 9.18
CA ILE A 368 6.60 22.57 8.65
C ILE A 368 6.76 21.57 9.80
N ILE A 369 6.26 20.36 9.57
CA ILE A 369 6.43 19.22 10.47
C ILE A 369 7.52 18.32 9.88
N THR A 370 8.48 17.92 10.72
CA THR A 370 9.56 17.02 10.26
C THR A 370 9.47 15.70 11.02
N ALA A 371 9.27 14.62 10.30
CA ALA A 371 9.38 13.26 10.84
C ALA A 371 10.85 12.83 10.81
N HIS A 372 11.42 12.56 11.99
CA HIS A 372 12.80 12.15 12.16
C HIS A 372 12.86 10.63 12.26
N PHE A 373 13.16 9.98 11.16
CA PHE A 373 13.48 8.55 11.14
C PHE A 373 14.98 8.33 11.35
N THR A 374 15.38 7.14 11.74
CA THR A 374 16.80 6.80 11.82
C THR A 374 17.51 7.05 10.49
N GLY A 375 18.39 8.03 10.47
CA GLY A 375 19.15 8.42 9.28
C GLY A 375 18.39 9.24 8.23
N ALA A 376 17.13 9.64 8.49
CA ALA A 376 16.34 10.39 7.51
C ALA A 376 15.40 11.41 8.17
N ASP A 377 15.55 12.68 7.83
CA ASP A 377 14.62 13.74 8.18
C ASP A 377 13.65 14.00 7.01
N VAL A 378 12.38 13.63 7.18
CA VAL A 378 11.32 13.82 6.18
C VAL A 378 10.53 15.08 6.52
N LYS A 379 10.71 16.14 5.74
CA LYS A 379 10.02 17.43 5.91
C LYS A 379 8.66 17.38 5.26
N LEU A 380 7.61 17.35 6.07
CA LEU A 380 6.21 17.30 5.66
C LEU A 380 5.69 18.72 5.45
N LYS A 381 5.19 18.99 4.25
CA LYS A 381 4.51 20.25 3.91
C LYS A 381 3.07 20.24 4.48
N PRO A 382 2.37 21.38 4.52
CA PRO A 382 0.97 21.44 4.97
C PRO A 382 0.07 20.36 4.36
N ILE A 383 0.17 20.09 3.06
CA ILE A 383 -0.60 19.05 2.35
C ILE A 383 -0.39 17.63 2.89
N ASN A 384 0.73 17.38 3.59
CA ASN A 384 1.05 16.07 4.16
C ASN A 384 0.51 15.90 5.59
N THR A 385 0.09 16.98 6.23
CA THR A 385 -0.22 17.01 7.67
C THR A 385 -1.56 17.65 7.99
N PHE A 386 -2.15 18.34 7.03
CA PHE A 386 -3.46 18.97 7.16
C PHE A 386 -4.32 18.68 5.95
N ALA A 387 -5.63 18.68 6.15
CA ALA A 387 -6.62 18.56 5.10
C ALA A 387 -7.73 19.58 5.31
N ARG A 388 -8.21 20.19 4.23
CA ARG A 388 -9.41 21.00 4.25
C ARG A 388 -10.63 20.09 4.22
N MET A 389 -11.41 20.13 5.29
CA MET A 389 -12.53 19.21 5.53
C MET A 389 -13.90 19.84 5.22
N ASP A 390 -13.94 21.15 5.02
CA ASP A 390 -15.07 21.95 4.56
C ASP A 390 -14.54 23.29 4.04
N ASP A 391 -15.42 24.15 3.49
CA ASP A 391 -15.07 25.45 2.95
C ASP A 391 -14.33 26.36 3.96
N ASP A 392 -14.62 26.19 5.25
CA ASP A 392 -14.01 26.95 6.34
C ASP A 392 -13.36 26.06 7.43
N LEU A 393 -13.12 24.79 7.16
CA LEU A 393 -12.59 23.84 8.14
C LEU A 393 -11.29 23.20 7.65
N VAL A 394 -10.19 23.42 8.38
CA VAL A 394 -8.86 22.81 8.11
C VAL A 394 -8.43 22.00 9.32
N CYS A 395 -8.12 20.73 9.13
CA CYS A 395 -7.86 19.80 10.23
C CYS A 395 -6.51 19.08 10.11
N PHE A 396 -5.88 18.81 11.25
CA PHE A 396 -4.67 18.03 11.39
C PHE A 396 -4.95 16.54 11.15
N THR A 397 -4.17 15.91 10.27
CA THR A 397 -4.42 14.55 9.77
C THR A 397 -3.60 13.46 10.47
N MET A 398 -2.95 13.79 11.57
CA MET A 398 -2.37 12.80 12.47
C MET A 398 -3.33 12.57 13.62
N ILE A 399 -3.57 11.30 13.96
CA ILE A 399 -4.55 10.89 14.98
C ILE A 399 -3.94 9.93 16.00
N PRO A 400 -4.51 9.83 17.21
CA PRO A 400 -4.03 8.90 18.21
C PRO A 400 -4.42 7.46 17.89
N SER A 401 -3.53 6.51 18.15
CA SER A 401 -3.78 5.07 18.06
C SER A 401 -3.15 4.36 19.25
N GLY A 402 -3.94 3.55 19.95
CA GLY A 402 -3.47 2.74 21.07
C GLY A 402 -2.91 1.37 20.66
N SER A 403 -2.85 1.06 19.36
CA SER A 403 -2.45 -0.27 18.86
C SER A 403 -1.12 -0.23 18.11
N VAL A 404 -1.06 0.44 16.99
CA VAL A 404 0.10 0.52 16.11
C VAL A 404 0.29 1.94 15.62
N ALA A 405 1.54 2.37 15.45
CA ALA A 405 1.85 3.62 14.76
C ALA A 405 2.00 3.34 13.26
N ILE A 406 1.39 4.20 12.44
CA ILE A 406 1.40 4.08 10.98
C ILE A 406 1.72 5.43 10.36
N PHE A 407 2.68 5.47 9.45
CA PHE A 407 2.96 6.60 8.57
C PHE A 407 2.12 6.45 7.31
N GLY A 408 0.97 7.10 7.29
CA GLY A 408 -0.06 6.95 6.27
C GLY A 408 0.25 7.65 4.95
N ASN A 409 -0.57 7.42 3.93
CA ASN A 409 -0.29 7.86 2.58
C ASN A 409 -0.42 9.38 2.37
N LEU A 410 -1.22 10.10 3.16
CA LEU A 410 -1.23 11.58 3.13
C LEU A 410 0.15 12.15 3.45
N ALA A 411 0.86 11.60 4.42
CA ALA A 411 2.22 12.01 4.75
C ALA A 411 3.23 11.70 3.65
N GLN A 412 2.85 10.87 2.67
CA GLN A 412 3.70 10.42 1.56
C GLN A 412 3.39 11.12 0.22
N ILE A 413 2.34 11.95 0.15
CA ILE A 413 1.98 12.72 -1.04
C ILE A 413 3.14 13.65 -1.44
N ASN A 414 3.41 13.74 -2.75
CA ASN A 414 4.50 14.54 -3.31
C ASN A 414 5.89 14.14 -2.78
N PHE A 415 6.05 12.84 -2.48
CA PHE A 415 7.33 12.18 -2.34
C PHE A 415 7.43 11.00 -3.30
N LEU A 416 8.58 10.86 -3.93
CA LEU A 416 8.97 9.58 -4.52
C LEU A 416 9.46 8.70 -3.36
N VAL A 417 8.64 7.71 -2.98
CA VAL A 417 8.91 6.77 -1.88
C VAL A 417 9.40 5.46 -2.48
N GLY A 418 10.65 5.10 -2.20
CA GLY A 418 11.29 3.92 -2.79
C GLY A 418 11.70 2.89 -1.77
N TYR A 419 11.43 1.64 -2.09
CA TYR A 419 11.78 0.47 -1.30
C TYR A 419 12.91 -0.30 -2.01
N ASP A 420 14.01 -0.52 -1.32
CA ASP A 420 15.07 -1.43 -1.73
C ASP A 420 15.14 -2.56 -0.71
N LEU A 421 14.44 -3.66 -1.00
CA LEU A 421 14.31 -4.79 -0.07
C LEU A 421 15.62 -5.55 0.10
N LYS A 422 16.50 -5.53 -0.92
CA LYS A 422 17.84 -6.14 -0.82
C LYS A 422 18.77 -5.30 0.07
N ALA A 423 18.72 -3.97 -0.09
CA ALA A 423 19.47 -3.05 0.76
C ALA A 423 18.77 -2.79 2.10
N LYS A 424 17.56 -3.32 2.32
CA LYS A 424 16.74 -3.17 3.53
C LYS A 424 16.58 -1.70 3.92
N LYS A 425 16.09 -0.87 3.00
CA LYS A 425 15.87 0.55 3.26
C LYS A 425 14.67 1.11 2.50
N VAL A 426 14.09 2.16 3.07
CA VAL A 426 13.14 3.05 2.40
C VAL A 426 13.80 4.39 2.17
N SER A 427 13.55 4.98 1.01
CA SER A 427 14.09 6.27 0.59
C SER A 427 12.97 7.24 0.28
N PHE A 428 13.15 8.51 0.64
CA PHE A 428 12.21 9.59 0.36
C PHE A 428 12.91 10.66 -0.45
N LEU A 429 12.28 11.09 -1.55
CA LEU A 429 12.71 12.24 -2.34
C LEU A 429 11.51 13.16 -2.54
N PRO A 430 11.54 14.42 -2.05
CA PRO A 430 10.50 15.41 -2.37
C PRO A 430 10.36 15.56 -3.88
N ALA A 431 9.15 15.42 -4.39
CA ALA A 431 8.84 15.47 -5.81
C ALA A 431 7.49 16.14 -6.06
N ASP A 432 7.26 16.62 -7.27
CA ASP A 432 5.93 16.98 -7.75
C ASP A 432 5.37 15.77 -8.51
N CYS A 433 4.57 14.97 -7.82
CA CYS A 433 4.05 13.71 -8.37
C CYS A 433 3.07 13.92 -9.54
N THR A 434 2.58 15.14 -9.76
CA THR A 434 1.74 15.46 -10.92
C THR A 434 2.54 15.50 -12.24
N LYS A 435 3.87 15.50 -12.16
CA LYS A 435 4.79 15.57 -13.30
C LYS A 435 5.57 14.28 -13.53
N HIS A 436 5.29 13.24 -12.79
CA HIS A 436 6.00 11.94 -12.87
C HIS A 436 5.27 10.91 -13.71
#